data_9e98ee08021f4821146d331fd0bec144
#
_entry.id   9e98ee08021f4821146d331fd0bec144
#
_cell.length_a   1.000
_cell.length_b   1.000
_cell.length_c   1.000
_cell.angle_alpha   90.00
_cell.angle_beta   90.00
_cell.angle_gamma   90.00
#
_symmetry.space_group_name_H-M   'P 1'
#
loop_
_entity.id
_entity.type
_entity.pdbx_description
1 polymer ?
#
loop_
_entity_poly.entity_id
_entity_poly.type
_entity_poly.pdbx_seq_one_letter_code
_entity_poly.pdbx_strand_id
1 'polypeptide(L)'
;MDSARREPAAETGRAPAAPFACHAFPRRSAGVLLHPTALPGEGPVGSLGAEARRFVDVIAAAGFSWWQVCPLGPTGYGDSPYQALSVFAGNPYLLDLADLGARKLLTPEEIAALRRGSDGRTDYGRLWNQLRPALQVAARRGAKILKQNAAFLRFREQQAGWLGAWCRFSALREANGFTAPDKWTIDEAPAEA
;
A
#
# COMPACT_ATOMS: atom_id res chain seq x y z
N MET A 1 54.76 47.03 6.68
CA MET A 1 54.06 46.47 5.49
C MET A 1 54.18 44.96 5.63
N ASP A 2 53.17 44.42 6.28
CA ASP A 2 53.13 43.00 6.66
C ASP A 2 52.16 42.30 5.73
N SER A 3 52.66 41.43 4.87
CA SER A 3 51.89 40.66 3.91
C SER A 3 51.56 39.29 4.48
N ALA A 4 50.42 39.20 5.19
CA ALA A 4 49.90 37.91 5.65
C ALA A 4 49.57 37.01 4.46
N ARG A 5 50.35 35.97 4.29
CA ARG A 5 50.06 34.84 3.39
C ARG A 5 48.85 34.06 3.94
N ARG A 6 47.73 34.07 3.19
CA ARG A 6 46.61 33.15 3.45
C ARG A 6 47.05 31.76 3.00
N GLU A 7 47.06 30.83 3.93
CA GLU A 7 47.12 29.39 3.64
C GLU A 7 45.82 28.93 2.91
N PRO A 8 45.94 28.07 1.89
CA PRO A 8 44.78 27.50 1.26
C PRO A 8 44.10 26.49 2.23
N ALA A 9 42.80 26.64 2.41
CA ALA A 9 41.98 25.70 3.17
C ALA A 9 42.11 24.28 2.59
N ALA A 10 42.41 23.32 3.47
CA ALA A 10 42.48 21.92 3.12
C ALA A 10 41.14 21.46 2.54
N GLU A 11 41.16 21.05 1.28
CA GLU A 11 40.05 20.31 0.68
C GLU A 11 39.81 19.02 1.49
N THR A 12 38.70 18.99 2.24
CA THR A 12 38.21 17.77 2.87
C THR A 12 37.86 16.79 1.75
N GLY A 13 38.78 15.87 1.50
CA GLY A 13 38.62 14.80 0.52
C GLY A 13 37.35 13.99 0.82
N ARG A 14 36.26 14.32 0.13
CA ARG A 14 35.08 13.49 0.06
C ARG A 14 35.48 12.19 -0.61
N ALA A 15 35.52 11.08 0.14
CA ALA A 15 35.74 9.77 -0.41
C ALA A 15 34.83 9.57 -1.64
N PRO A 16 35.35 9.05 -2.77
CA PRO A 16 34.51 8.79 -3.93
C PRO A 16 33.38 7.88 -3.50
N ALA A 17 32.17 8.30 -3.77
CA ALA A 17 30.99 7.46 -3.54
C ALA A 17 31.23 6.12 -4.24
N ALA A 18 31.18 5.02 -3.51
CA ALA A 18 31.32 3.70 -4.08
C ALA A 18 30.35 3.59 -5.27
N PRO A 19 30.79 3.07 -6.43
CA PRO A 19 29.91 2.92 -7.57
C PRO A 19 28.70 2.12 -7.11
N PHE A 20 27.49 2.58 -7.43
CA PHE A 20 26.24 1.87 -7.14
C PHE A 20 26.34 0.48 -7.78
N ALA A 21 26.84 -0.49 -7.04
CA ALA A 21 26.79 -1.88 -7.45
C ALA A 21 25.31 -2.30 -7.36
N CYS A 22 24.62 -2.31 -8.50
CA CYS A 22 23.29 -2.84 -8.58
C CYS A 22 23.34 -4.37 -8.42
N HIS A 23 23.38 -4.84 -7.17
CA HIS A 23 23.41 -6.27 -6.85
C HIS A 23 22.07 -6.97 -7.17
N ALA A 24 21.03 -6.21 -7.50
CA ALA A 24 19.70 -6.75 -7.81
C ALA A 24 19.67 -7.51 -9.14
N PHE A 25 20.55 -7.18 -10.10
CA PHE A 25 20.56 -7.78 -11.43
C PHE A 25 21.97 -8.28 -11.82
N PRO A 26 22.50 -9.30 -11.12
CA PRO A 26 23.86 -9.79 -11.36
C PRO A 26 24.00 -10.51 -12.71
N ARG A 27 22.90 -10.89 -13.34
CA ARG A 27 22.82 -11.57 -14.64
C ARG A 27 21.69 -10.99 -15.48
N ARG A 28 21.79 -11.15 -16.81
CA ARG A 28 20.67 -10.84 -17.71
C ARG A 28 19.46 -11.66 -17.30
N SER A 29 18.34 -11.00 -17.05
CA SER A 29 17.09 -11.61 -16.60
C SER A 29 15.90 -10.91 -17.25
N ALA A 30 14.76 -11.57 -17.26
CA ALA A 30 13.50 -11.02 -17.75
C ALA A 30 12.46 -10.99 -16.64
N GLY A 31 11.49 -10.09 -16.76
CA GLY A 31 10.39 -9.95 -15.82
C GLY A 31 9.08 -9.58 -16.51
N VAL A 32 8.00 -9.64 -15.75
CA VAL A 32 6.67 -9.23 -16.18
C VAL A 32 6.25 -8.00 -15.37
N LEU A 33 5.80 -6.96 -16.05
CA LEU A 33 5.17 -5.81 -15.42
C LEU A 33 3.66 -6.03 -15.43
N LEU A 34 3.06 -6.15 -14.25
CA LEU A 34 1.62 -6.27 -14.06
C LEU A 34 1.25 -5.74 -12.68
N HIS A 35 0.36 -4.74 -12.61
CA HIS A 35 -0.14 -4.30 -11.30
C HIS A 35 -1.10 -5.34 -10.71
N PRO A 36 -1.06 -5.63 -9.38
CA PRO A 36 -1.91 -6.65 -8.77
C PRO A 36 -3.41 -6.46 -9.02
N THR A 37 -3.87 -5.22 -9.19
CA THR A 37 -5.28 -4.92 -9.52
C THR A 37 -5.74 -5.51 -10.84
N ALA A 38 -4.82 -5.84 -11.75
CA ALA A 38 -5.12 -6.48 -13.04
C ALA A 38 -5.18 -8.01 -12.97
N LEU A 39 -4.86 -8.60 -11.83
CA LEU A 39 -4.96 -10.06 -11.64
C LEU A 39 -6.40 -10.53 -11.76
N PRO A 40 -6.63 -11.75 -12.28
CA PRO A 40 -7.95 -12.35 -12.32
C PRO A 40 -8.49 -12.60 -10.91
N GLY A 41 -9.77 -12.92 -10.81
CA GLY A 41 -10.41 -13.30 -9.55
C GLY A 41 -11.87 -12.87 -9.52
N GLU A 42 -12.62 -13.40 -8.55
CA GLU A 42 -14.03 -13.08 -8.34
C GLU A 42 -14.25 -11.73 -7.63
N GLY A 43 -13.20 -11.19 -7.00
CA GLY A 43 -13.26 -9.91 -6.31
C GLY A 43 -13.51 -8.73 -7.27
N PRO A 44 -13.88 -7.56 -6.75
CA PRO A 44 -14.18 -6.38 -7.56
C PRO A 44 -12.93 -5.82 -8.26
N VAL A 45 -11.76 -6.21 -7.79
CA VAL A 45 -10.43 -5.83 -8.30
C VAL A 45 -9.46 -6.97 -7.97
N GLY A 46 -8.36 -7.09 -8.73
CA GLY A 46 -7.30 -8.03 -8.39
C GLY A 46 -6.66 -7.72 -7.02
N SER A 47 -6.29 -8.75 -6.29
CA SER A 47 -5.80 -8.65 -4.90
C SER A 47 -4.49 -9.42 -4.69
N LEU A 48 -3.83 -9.21 -3.55
CA LEU A 48 -2.63 -9.94 -3.14
C LEU A 48 -2.98 -11.26 -2.42
N GLY A 49 -3.96 -11.99 -2.96
CA GLY A 49 -4.44 -13.26 -2.45
C GLY A 49 -3.90 -14.49 -3.19
N ALA A 50 -4.76 -15.50 -3.33
CA ALA A 50 -4.42 -16.76 -3.97
C ALA A 50 -3.98 -16.57 -5.43
N GLU A 51 -4.66 -15.71 -6.19
CA GLU A 51 -4.33 -15.47 -7.59
C GLU A 51 -2.97 -14.77 -7.77
N ALA A 52 -2.58 -13.90 -6.84
CA ALA A 52 -1.24 -13.32 -6.85
C ALA A 52 -0.15 -14.38 -6.63
N ARG A 53 -0.36 -15.29 -5.70
CA ARG A 53 0.56 -16.44 -5.48
C ARG A 53 0.64 -17.31 -6.73
N ARG A 54 -0.50 -17.67 -7.30
CA ARG A 54 -0.57 -18.44 -8.55
C ARG A 54 0.14 -17.73 -9.71
N PHE A 55 0.00 -16.42 -9.81
CA PHE A 55 0.69 -15.64 -10.83
C PHE A 55 2.21 -15.71 -10.67
N VAL A 56 2.72 -15.62 -9.42
CA VAL A 56 4.16 -15.81 -9.14
C VAL A 56 4.63 -17.18 -9.60
N ASP A 57 3.88 -18.25 -9.30
CA ASP A 57 4.22 -19.60 -9.73
C ASP A 57 4.26 -19.73 -11.26
N VAL A 58 3.29 -19.14 -11.95
CA VAL A 58 3.20 -19.15 -13.43
C VAL A 58 4.38 -18.42 -14.06
N ILE A 59 4.71 -17.21 -13.60
CA ILE A 59 5.84 -16.47 -14.19
C ILE A 59 7.18 -17.14 -13.87
N ALA A 60 7.32 -17.73 -12.68
CA ALA A 60 8.52 -18.50 -12.31
C ALA A 60 8.66 -19.74 -13.20
N ALA A 61 7.59 -20.52 -13.43
CA ALA A 61 7.58 -21.65 -14.33
C ALA A 61 7.88 -21.28 -15.79
N ALA A 62 7.51 -20.07 -16.21
CA ALA A 62 7.83 -19.51 -17.53
C ALA A 62 9.28 -18.98 -17.63
N GLY A 63 10.08 -19.08 -16.57
CA GLY A 63 11.48 -18.66 -16.54
C GLY A 63 11.72 -17.17 -16.27
N PHE A 64 10.70 -16.42 -15.89
CA PHE A 64 10.87 -15.03 -15.46
C PHE A 64 11.41 -14.97 -14.03
N SER A 65 12.27 -13.97 -13.78
CA SER A 65 12.90 -13.76 -12.47
C SER A 65 12.27 -12.63 -11.67
N TRP A 66 11.45 -11.80 -12.30
CA TRP A 66 10.95 -10.58 -11.71
C TRP A 66 9.46 -10.37 -11.98
N TRP A 67 8.75 -9.96 -10.96
CA TRP A 67 7.43 -9.34 -11.07
C TRP A 67 7.57 -7.86 -10.73
N GLN A 68 7.45 -6.99 -11.74
CA GLN A 68 7.45 -5.56 -11.57
C GLN A 68 6.02 -5.07 -11.35
N VAL A 69 5.83 -4.21 -10.35
CA VAL A 69 4.53 -3.62 -10.02
C VAL A 69 4.64 -2.10 -10.01
N CYS A 70 3.52 -1.41 -10.25
CA CYS A 70 3.40 0.00 -9.92
C CYS A 70 3.34 0.18 -8.40
N PRO A 71 3.51 1.41 -7.86
CA PRO A 71 3.41 1.66 -6.43
C PRO A 71 2.15 1.05 -5.81
N LEU A 72 2.29 0.39 -4.66
CA LEU A 72 1.21 -0.33 -3.97
C LEU A 72 0.57 0.50 -2.84
N GLY A 73 0.84 1.80 -2.80
CA GLY A 73 0.30 2.71 -1.79
C GLY A 73 -1.19 3.03 -2.00
N PRO A 74 -1.86 3.55 -0.96
CA PRO A 74 -3.26 3.94 -1.05
C PRO A 74 -3.43 5.11 -2.01
N THR A 75 -4.35 4.98 -2.97
CA THR A 75 -4.60 5.97 -4.00
C THR A 75 -5.57 7.07 -3.54
N GLY A 76 -5.49 8.23 -4.19
CA GLY A 76 -6.45 9.31 -4.06
C GLY A 76 -7.56 9.21 -5.12
N TYR A 77 -8.21 10.34 -5.38
CA TYR A 77 -9.18 10.48 -6.48
C TYR A 77 -8.47 10.23 -7.83
N GLY A 78 -9.11 9.42 -8.68
CA GLY A 78 -8.55 9.03 -9.99
C GLY A 78 -7.73 7.75 -9.97
N ASP A 79 -7.53 7.13 -8.79
CA ASP A 79 -7.00 5.78 -8.58
C ASP A 79 -5.63 5.48 -9.25
N SER A 80 -4.88 6.53 -9.61
CA SER A 80 -3.55 6.39 -10.16
C SER A 80 -2.57 5.86 -9.09
N PRO A 81 -1.86 4.74 -9.32
CA PRO A 81 -0.87 4.23 -8.39
C PRO A 81 0.32 5.19 -8.18
N TYR A 82 0.56 6.09 -9.14
CA TYR A 82 1.61 7.11 -9.04
C TYR A 82 1.22 8.34 -8.20
N GLN A 83 -0.05 8.43 -7.78
CA GLN A 83 -0.56 9.45 -6.88
C GLN A 83 -0.89 8.87 -5.50
N ALA A 84 -0.04 7.96 -5.02
CA ALA A 84 -0.20 7.35 -3.71
C ALA A 84 -0.09 8.41 -2.60
N LEU A 85 -0.99 8.33 -1.62
CA LEU A 85 -1.03 9.23 -0.46
C LEU A 85 0.03 8.92 0.58
N SER A 86 0.63 7.73 0.52
CA SER A 86 1.70 7.27 1.41
C SER A 86 2.62 6.33 0.64
N VAL A 87 3.92 6.43 0.92
CA VAL A 87 4.93 5.50 0.41
C VAL A 87 5.11 4.27 1.32
N PHE A 88 4.57 4.31 2.54
CA PHE A 88 4.69 3.25 3.54
C PHE A 88 3.43 2.40 3.67
N ALA A 89 2.26 3.02 3.58
CA ALA A 89 0.99 2.33 3.73
C ALA A 89 0.63 1.54 2.46
N GLY A 90 0.09 0.33 2.65
CA GLY A 90 -0.45 -0.46 1.55
C GLY A 90 -1.84 0.01 1.13
N ASN A 91 -2.19 -0.21 -0.15
CA ASN A 91 -3.53 0.06 -0.67
C ASN A 91 -4.51 -0.98 -0.12
N PRO A 92 -5.55 -0.59 0.63
CA PRO A 92 -6.52 -1.53 1.18
C PRO A 92 -7.31 -2.29 0.10
N TYR A 93 -7.40 -1.79 -1.12
CA TYR A 93 -8.04 -2.49 -2.23
C TYR A 93 -7.32 -3.77 -2.64
N LEU A 94 -6.05 -3.93 -2.25
CA LEU A 94 -5.26 -5.13 -2.52
C LEU A 94 -5.48 -6.26 -1.49
N LEU A 95 -6.30 -6.04 -0.45
CA LEU A 95 -6.69 -7.07 0.49
C LEU A 95 -7.55 -8.14 -0.19
N ASP A 96 -7.27 -9.40 0.11
CA ASP A 96 -8.04 -10.52 -0.42
C ASP A 96 -9.33 -10.73 0.39
N LEU A 97 -10.48 -10.68 -0.28
CA LEU A 97 -11.78 -10.88 0.36
C LEU A 97 -11.96 -12.31 0.87
N ALA A 98 -11.37 -13.31 0.21
CA ALA A 98 -11.41 -14.69 0.66
C ALA A 98 -10.66 -14.86 2.00
N ASP A 99 -9.50 -14.20 2.16
CA ASP A 99 -8.78 -14.20 3.44
C ASP A 99 -9.59 -13.51 4.55
N LEU A 100 -10.31 -12.43 4.24
CA LEU A 100 -11.20 -11.77 5.20
C LEU A 100 -12.38 -12.66 5.59
N GLY A 101 -12.96 -13.40 4.63
CA GLY A 101 -14.00 -14.39 4.88
C GLY A 101 -13.51 -15.55 5.74
N ALA A 102 -12.36 -16.14 5.44
CA ALA A 102 -11.74 -17.20 6.21
C ALA A 102 -11.48 -16.80 7.68
N ARG A 103 -11.18 -15.52 7.91
CA ARG A 103 -11.04 -14.93 9.25
C ARG A 103 -12.36 -14.50 9.90
N LYS A 104 -13.50 -14.74 9.24
CA LYS A 104 -14.85 -14.35 9.70
C LYS A 104 -15.00 -12.84 9.91
N LEU A 105 -14.23 -12.04 9.18
CA LEU A 105 -14.31 -10.58 9.19
C LEU A 105 -15.35 -10.04 8.21
N LEU A 106 -15.64 -10.82 7.14
CA LEU A 106 -16.76 -10.61 6.24
C LEU A 106 -17.55 -11.90 6.09
N THR A 107 -18.88 -11.79 5.90
CA THR A 107 -19.73 -12.94 5.63
C THR A 107 -19.69 -13.33 4.15
N PRO A 108 -20.09 -14.57 3.80
CA PRO A 108 -20.19 -14.98 2.39
C PRO A 108 -21.09 -14.06 1.56
N GLU A 109 -22.19 -13.56 2.13
CA GLU A 109 -23.15 -12.68 1.47
C GLU A 109 -22.52 -11.30 1.21
N GLU A 110 -21.79 -10.76 2.19
CA GLU A 110 -21.07 -9.49 2.03
C GLU A 110 -20.00 -9.60 0.94
N ILE A 111 -19.27 -10.71 0.88
CA ILE A 111 -18.29 -10.97 -0.17
C ILE A 111 -18.96 -11.11 -1.53
N ALA A 112 -20.07 -11.85 -1.62
CA ALA A 112 -20.80 -12.04 -2.86
C ALA A 112 -21.33 -10.72 -3.44
N ALA A 113 -21.77 -9.79 -2.57
CA ALA A 113 -22.20 -8.46 -2.99
C ALA A 113 -21.07 -7.59 -3.59
N LEU A 114 -19.80 -7.90 -3.27
CA LEU A 114 -18.63 -7.18 -3.75
C LEU A 114 -18.05 -7.76 -5.05
N ARG A 115 -18.58 -8.86 -5.57
CA ARG A 115 -18.03 -9.51 -6.77
C ARG A 115 -17.94 -8.56 -7.97
N ARG A 116 -16.97 -8.81 -8.83
CA ARG A 116 -16.76 -8.06 -10.07
C ARG A 116 -18.01 -8.14 -10.96
N GLY A 117 -18.29 -7.06 -11.67
CA GLY A 117 -19.36 -7.05 -12.67
C GLY A 117 -19.08 -8.04 -13.83
N SER A 118 -20.11 -8.40 -14.56
CA SER A 118 -20.07 -9.39 -15.66
C SER A 118 -19.19 -8.97 -16.84
N ASP A 119 -18.87 -7.67 -16.98
CA ASP A 119 -17.99 -7.13 -18.01
C ASP A 119 -16.49 -7.31 -17.72
N GLY A 120 -16.15 -7.83 -16.52
CA GLY A 120 -14.77 -8.08 -16.10
C GLY A 120 -13.94 -6.82 -15.82
N ARG A 121 -14.51 -5.64 -15.98
CA ARG A 121 -13.82 -4.36 -15.75
C ARG A 121 -13.81 -4.00 -14.27
N THR A 122 -12.76 -3.30 -13.84
CA THR A 122 -12.72 -2.69 -12.52
C THR A 122 -13.50 -1.39 -12.54
N ASP A 123 -14.52 -1.30 -11.68
CA ASP A 123 -15.29 -0.08 -11.45
C ASP A 123 -14.79 0.58 -10.16
N TYR A 124 -13.98 1.61 -10.27
CA TYR A 124 -13.40 2.33 -9.12
C TYR A 124 -14.45 3.09 -8.31
N GLY A 125 -15.52 3.58 -8.93
CA GLY A 125 -16.66 4.16 -8.21
C GLY A 125 -17.33 3.13 -7.29
N ARG A 126 -17.48 1.91 -7.77
CA ARG A 126 -17.99 0.79 -6.98
C ARG A 126 -17.02 0.37 -5.87
N LEU A 127 -15.71 0.36 -6.12
CA LEU A 127 -14.72 0.12 -5.07
C LEU A 127 -14.85 1.15 -3.95
N TRP A 128 -14.97 2.41 -4.29
CA TRP A 128 -15.14 3.48 -3.35
C TRP A 128 -16.43 3.33 -2.52
N ASN A 129 -17.55 3.09 -3.19
CA ASN A 129 -18.87 3.08 -2.54
C ASN A 129 -19.22 1.77 -1.83
N GLN A 130 -18.60 0.65 -2.18
CA GLN A 130 -18.94 -0.68 -1.67
C GLN A 130 -17.79 -1.37 -0.96
N LEU A 131 -16.61 -1.48 -1.59
CA LEU A 131 -15.49 -2.20 -1.00
C LEU A 131 -14.95 -1.47 0.22
N ARG A 132 -14.76 -0.17 0.14
CA ARG A 132 -14.24 0.61 1.25
C ARG A 132 -15.12 0.51 2.52
N PRO A 133 -16.44 0.69 2.50
CA PRO A 133 -17.30 0.46 3.66
C PRO A 133 -17.24 -0.99 4.20
N ALA A 134 -17.16 -1.99 3.32
CA ALA A 134 -17.00 -3.39 3.73
C ALA A 134 -15.67 -3.62 4.47
N LEU A 135 -14.58 -3.03 4.01
CA LEU A 135 -13.29 -3.09 4.71
C LEU A 135 -13.34 -2.41 6.08
N GLN A 136 -14.10 -1.33 6.24
CA GLN A 136 -14.33 -0.70 7.54
C GLN A 136 -15.13 -1.60 8.49
N VAL A 137 -16.14 -2.33 7.98
CA VAL A 137 -16.87 -3.34 8.75
C VAL A 137 -15.91 -4.44 9.20
N ALA A 138 -15.07 -4.97 8.30
CA ALA A 138 -14.08 -5.98 8.63
C ALA A 138 -13.09 -5.48 9.70
N ALA A 139 -12.62 -4.24 9.59
CA ALA A 139 -11.72 -3.63 10.57
C ALA A 139 -12.36 -3.53 11.96
N ARG A 140 -13.62 -3.05 12.05
CA ARG A 140 -14.35 -2.98 13.32
C ARG A 140 -14.54 -4.36 13.95
N ARG A 141 -14.88 -5.39 13.17
CA ARG A 141 -14.99 -6.78 13.66
C ARG A 141 -13.66 -7.33 14.14
N GLY A 142 -12.59 -7.01 13.44
CA GLY A 142 -11.21 -7.43 13.77
C GLY A 142 -10.60 -6.70 14.97
N ALA A 143 -11.08 -5.53 15.33
CA ALA A 143 -10.43 -4.64 16.31
C ALA A 143 -10.17 -5.32 17.67
N LYS A 144 -11.11 -6.10 18.19
CA LYS A 144 -10.94 -6.82 19.47
C LYS A 144 -9.86 -7.91 19.37
N ILE A 145 -9.81 -8.63 18.23
CA ILE A 145 -8.84 -9.68 17.96
C ILE A 145 -7.44 -9.07 17.82
N LEU A 146 -7.33 -7.96 17.11
CA LEU A 146 -6.07 -7.28 16.85
C LEU A 146 -5.43 -6.74 18.12
N LYS A 147 -6.21 -6.25 19.09
CA LYS A 147 -5.71 -5.75 20.37
C LYS A 147 -4.92 -6.80 21.18
N GLN A 148 -5.15 -8.08 20.94
CA GLN A 148 -4.50 -9.20 21.62
C GLN A 148 -3.55 -9.98 20.69
N ASN A 149 -3.44 -9.60 19.42
CA ASN A 149 -2.62 -10.31 18.46
C ASN A 149 -1.16 -9.86 18.55
N ALA A 150 -0.28 -10.75 19.02
CA ALA A 150 1.13 -10.45 19.21
C ALA A 150 1.85 -10.01 17.91
N ALA A 151 1.46 -10.55 16.75
CA ALA A 151 2.04 -10.13 15.47
C ALA A 151 1.63 -8.71 15.10
N PHE A 152 0.36 -8.34 15.33
CA PHE A 152 -0.11 -6.98 15.12
C PHE A 152 0.53 -5.98 16.08
N LEU A 153 0.69 -6.32 17.35
CA LEU A 153 1.35 -5.46 18.32
C LEU A 153 2.81 -5.21 17.95
N ARG A 154 3.55 -6.26 17.58
CA ARG A 154 4.91 -6.12 17.05
C ARG A 154 4.97 -5.26 15.77
N PHE A 155 4.04 -5.45 14.86
CA PHE A 155 3.95 -4.61 13.66
C PHE A 155 3.77 -3.13 14.02
N ARG A 156 2.84 -2.81 14.93
CA ARG A 156 2.63 -1.43 15.40
C ARG A 156 3.88 -0.81 15.99
N GLU A 157 4.60 -1.58 16.80
CA GLU A 157 5.86 -1.14 17.43
C GLU A 157 6.94 -0.89 16.37
N GLN A 158 7.15 -1.83 15.46
CA GLN A 158 8.13 -1.71 14.39
C GLN A 158 7.83 -0.58 13.41
N GLN A 159 6.56 -0.24 13.20
CA GLN A 159 6.10 0.78 12.27
C GLN A 159 5.72 2.11 12.96
N ALA A 160 6.05 2.27 14.25
CA ALA A 160 5.66 3.43 15.05
C ALA A 160 6.10 4.78 14.43
N GLY A 161 7.20 4.80 13.68
CA GLY A 161 7.73 6.02 13.06
C GLY A 161 6.82 6.68 12.03
N TRP A 162 5.88 5.94 11.43
CA TRP A 162 4.99 6.49 10.42
C TRP A 162 3.51 6.11 10.61
N LEU A 163 3.22 4.96 11.22
CA LEU A 163 1.88 4.39 11.25
C LEU A 163 0.87 5.29 11.99
N GLY A 164 1.27 5.85 13.14
CA GLY A 164 0.38 6.73 13.91
C GLY A 164 0.00 7.99 13.15
N ALA A 165 0.97 8.62 12.49
CA ALA A 165 0.72 9.81 11.65
C ALA A 165 -0.18 9.48 10.46
N TRP A 166 0.03 8.33 9.82
CA TRP A 166 -0.81 7.87 8.72
C TRP A 166 -2.25 7.59 9.16
N CYS A 167 -2.45 6.89 10.28
CA CYS A 167 -3.79 6.61 10.80
C CYS A 167 -4.53 7.93 11.12
N ARG A 168 -3.89 8.87 11.82
CA ARG A 168 -4.47 10.17 12.11
C ARG A 168 -4.82 10.95 10.84
N PHE A 169 -3.91 11.04 9.89
CA PHE A 169 -4.15 11.68 8.60
C PHE A 169 -5.35 11.07 7.88
N SER A 170 -5.42 9.72 7.83
CA SER A 170 -6.50 9.01 7.14
C SER A 170 -7.86 9.26 7.79
N ALA A 171 -7.92 9.26 9.14
CA ALA A 171 -9.13 9.53 9.89
C ALA A 171 -9.60 10.98 9.70
N LEU A 172 -8.70 11.95 9.79
CA LEU A 172 -9.01 13.36 9.55
C LEU A 172 -9.49 13.60 8.12
N ARG A 173 -8.81 13.00 7.15
CA ARG A 173 -9.20 13.12 5.74
C ARG A 173 -10.60 12.56 5.50
N GLU A 174 -10.94 11.44 6.12
CA GLU A 174 -12.28 10.87 6.04
C GLU A 174 -13.32 11.77 6.71
N ALA A 175 -13.07 12.26 7.91
CA ALA A 175 -13.95 13.15 8.64
C ALA A 175 -14.22 14.47 7.87
N ASN A 176 -13.25 14.92 7.08
CA ASN A 176 -13.37 16.11 6.21
C ASN A 176 -13.82 15.78 4.77
N GLY A 177 -14.50 14.64 4.55
CA GLY A 177 -15.08 14.29 3.26
C GLY A 177 -14.05 14.11 2.14
N PHE A 178 -12.81 13.68 2.47
CA PHE A 178 -11.70 13.46 1.52
C PHE A 178 -11.21 14.72 0.80
N THR A 179 -11.52 15.89 1.31
CA THR A 179 -11.01 17.16 0.78
C THR A 179 -9.50 17.31 1.02
N ALA A 180 -8.90 18.28 0.37
CA ALA A 180 -7.50 18.63 0.59
C ALA A 180 -7.30 19.23 2.00
N PRO A 181 -6.12 19.02 2.64
CA PRO A 181 -5.88 19.42 4.03
C PRO A 181 -6.07 20.92 4.31
N ASP A 182 -5.85 21.78 3.34
CA ASP A 182 -6.08 23.24 3.42
C ASP A 182 -7.57 23.62 3.56
N LYS A 183 -8.48 22.67 3.31
CA LYS A 183 -9.94 22.84 3.41
C LYS A 183 -10.53 22.10 4.62
N TRP A 184 -9.72 21.53 5.48
CA TRP A 184 -10.22 20.81 6.64
C TRP A 184 -10.79 21.78 7.69
N THR A 185 -11.95 21.39 8.22
CA THR A 185 -12.64 22.09 9.31
C THR A 185 -12.61 21.29 10.60
N ILE A 186 -12.34 19.99 10.50
CA ILE A 186 -12.18 19.05 11.62
C ILE A 186 -10.67 18.78 11.75
N ASP A 187 -10.09 19.13 12.90
CA ASP A 187 -8.67 19.01 13.21
C ASP A 187 -8.36 17.90 14.23
N GLU A 188 -9.38 17.35 14.87
CA GLU A 188 -9.27 16.22 15.77
C GLU A 188 -9.83 14.94 15.10
N ALA A 189 -9.02 13.86 15.12
CA ALA A 189 -9.46 12.59 14.61
C ALA A 189 -10.56 12.00 15.52
N PRO A 190 -11.64 11.42 14.94
CA PRO A 190 -12.67 10.76 15.72
C PRO A 190 -12.09 9.66 16.62
N ALA A 191 -12.59 9.54 17.84
CA ALA A 191 -12.10 8.58 18.83
C ALA A 191 -12.22 7.11 18.39
N GLU A 192 -13.09 6.82 17.42
CA GLU A 192 -13.38 5.47 16.88
C GLU A 192 -12.65 5.16 15.56
N ALA A 193 -11.74 6.01 15.13
CA ALA A 193 -11.02 5.87 13.86
C ALA A 193 -9.82 4.90 13.93
#